data_ecae2841be637d5cd983fb680a2d0921
#
_entry.id   ecae2841be637d5cd983fb680a2d0921
#
_cell.length_a   1.000
_cell.length_b   1.000
_cell.length_c   1.000
_cell.angle_alpha   90.00
_cell.angle_beta   90.00
_cell.angle_gamma   90.00
#
_symmetry.space_group_name_H-M   'P 1'
#
loop_
_entity.id
_entity.type
_entity.pdbx_description
1 polymer ?
#
loop_
_entity_poly.entity_id
_entity_poly.type
_entity_poly.pdbx_seq_one_letter_code
_entity_poly.pdbx_strand_id
1 'polypeptide(L)'
;MTKQELEQIARITLEEKEGKLYRGYLDLRGTQITSLPDNLTVGGSLDLRGTQITSLPDNLTVGGSLYLRGTQITSLPDNLTVGGSLYLRGTQITSLPDNLTVGGSL
;
A
#
# COMPACT_ATOMS: atom_id res chain seq x y z
N MET A 1 -7.58 1.20 -9.90
CA MET A 1 -8.41 2.18 -9.15
C MET A 1 -7.92 3.58 -9.46
N THR A 2 -8.83 4.52 -9.59
CA THR A 2 -8.46 5.91 -9.84
C THR A 2 -8.34 6.68 -8.52
N LYS A 3 -7.73 7.88 -8.60
CA LYS A 3 -7.63 8.79 -7.47
C LYS A 3 -9.04 9.08 -6.90
N GLN A 4 -9.99 9.39 -7.77
CA GLN A 4 -11.35 9.74 -7.33
C GLN A 4 -12.05 8.57 -6.67
N GLU A 5 -11.87 7.37 -7.18
CA GLU A 5 -12.47 6.20 -6.56
C GLU A 5 -11.94 5.97 -5.16
N LEU A 6 -10.62 6.07 -4.97
CA LEU A 6 -10.03 5.91 -3.65
C LEU A 6 -10.50 7.00 -2.70
N GLU A 7 -10.53 8.25 -3.16
CA GLU A 7 -10.99 9.37 -2.31
C GLU A 7 -12.41 9.17 -1.83
N GLN A 8 -13.29 8.65 -2.68
CA GLN A 8 -14.68 8.40 -2.30
C GLN A 8 -14.81 7.25 -1.29
N ILE A 9 -14.11 6.16 -1.53
CA ILE A 9 -14.19 4.98 -0.65
C ILE A 9 -13.61 5.29 0.73
N ALA A 10 -12.47 5.93 0.77
CA ALA A 10 -11.77 6.23 2.03
C ALA A 10 -12.19 7.54 2.66
N ARG A 11 -12.96 8.36 1.94
CA ARG A 11 -13.41 9.70 2.39
C ARG A 11 -12.23 10.58 2.76
N ILE A 12 -11.23 10.61 1.91
CA ILE A 12 -10.00 11.37 2.08
C ILE A 12 -9.75 12.23 0.86
N THR A 13 -8.74 13.09 0.96
CA THR A 13 -8.25 13.87 -0.18
C THR A 13 -6.80 13.47 -0.44
N LEU A 14 -6.50 13.15 -1.68
CA LEU A 14 -5.14 12.86 -2.13
C LEU A 14 -4.58 14.10 -2.80
N GLU A 15 -3.33 14.42 -2.49
CA GLU A 15 -2.62 15.47 -3.20
C GLU A 15 -2.07 14.90 -4.50
N GLU A 16 -2.14 15.70 -5.56
CA GLU A 16 -1.57 15.31 -6.84
C GLU A 16 -0.53 16.33 -7.27
N LYS A 17 0.67 15.87 -7.61
CA LYS A 17 1.76 16.73 -8.01
C LYS A 17 2.62 16.01 -9.04
N GLU A 18 2.76 16.60 -10.22
CA GLU A 18 3.59 16.05 -11.30
C GLU A 18 3.20 14.61 -11.67
N GLY A 19 1.89 14.32 -11.67
CA GLY A 19 1.38 13.00 -12.01
C GLY A 19 1.46 11.97 -10.90
N LYS A 20 1.90 12.37 -9.71
CA LYS A 20 2.01 11.46 -8.55
C LYS A 20 0.99 11.83 -7.51
N LEU A 21 0.49 10.82 -6.81
CA LEU A 21 -0.49 10.99 -5.74
C LEU A 21 0.19 10.84 -4.39
N TYR A 22 -0.11 11.73 -3.46
CA TYR A 22 0.52 11.77 -2.14
C TYR A 22 -0.50 11.79 -1.02
N ARG A 23 -0.18 11.10 0.06
CA ARG A 23 -0.96 11.14 1.29
C ARG A 23 -0.02 10.93 2.46
N GLY A 24 -0.21 11.67 3.56
CA GLY A 24 0.62 11.52 4.74
C GLY A 24 0.42 10.18 5.43
N TYR A 25 -0.78 9.90 5.89
CA TYR A 25 -1.15 8.63 6.49
C TYR A 25 -2.39 8.12 5.78
N LEU A 26 -2.44 6.83 5.52
CA LEU A 26 -3.58 6.27 4.80
C LEU A 26 -4.08 5.02 5.52
N ASP A 27 -5.23 5.16 6.20
CA ASP A 27 -5.88 4.06 6.91
C ASP A 27 -7.06 3.58 6.08
N LEU A 28 -6.91 2.41 5.49
CA LEU A 28 -7.94 1.80 4.64
C LEU A 28 -8.51 0.52 5.25
N ARG A 29 -8.26 0.29 6.54
CA ARG A 29 -8.73 -0.94 7.20
C ARG A 29 -10.23 -1.12 7.03
N GLY A 30 -10.62 -2.33 6.64
CA GLY A 30 -12.04 -2.69 6.53
C GLY A 30 -12.79 -2.00 5.41
N THR A 31 -12.12 -1.22 4.55
CA THR A 31 -12.79 -0.63 3.39
C THR A 31 -12.97 -1.67 2.30
N GLN A 32 -13.74 -1.32 1.28
CA GLN A 32 -14.07 -2.25 0.21
C GLN A 32 -13.13 -2.14 -0.99
N ILE A 33 -11.95 -1.55 -0.79
CA ILE A 33 -11.00 -1.41 -1.89
C ILE A 33 -10.47 -2.79 -2.32
N THR A 34 -10.18 -2.91 -3.61
CA THR A 34 -9.58 -4.11 -4.18
C THR A 34 -8.22 -3.81 -4.82
N SER A 35 -7.88 -2.55 -5.01
CA SER A 35 -6.61 -2.11 -5.59
C SER A 35 -6.33 -0.67 -5.17
N LEU A 36 -5.13 -0.19 -5.46
CA LEU A 36 -4.72 1.20 -5.22
C LEU A 36 -4.37 1.86 -6.54
N PRO A 37 -4.51 3.20 -6.64
CA PRO A 37 -4.10 3.88 -7.86
C PRO A 37 -2.59 3.80 -8.06
N ASP A 38 -2.18 3.80 -9.33
CA ASP A 38 -0.77 3.85 -9.67
C ASP A 38 -0.17 5.18 -9.23
N ASN A 39 1.13 5.19 -9.02
CA ASN A 39 1.89 6.40 -8.66
C ASN A 39 1.53 6.96 -7.28
N LEU A 40 1.05 6.11 -6.37
CA LEU A 40 0.73 6.51 -5.01
C LEU A 40 1.99 6.50 -4.14
N THR A 41 2.18 7.58 -3.38
CA THR A 41 3.21 7.68 -2.35
C THR A 41 2.53 8.01 -1.02
N VAL A 42 2.80 7.19 -0.01
CA VAL A 42 2.29 7.41 1.34
C VAL A 42 3.47 7.82 2.20
N GLY A 43 3.46 9.05 2.72
CA GLY A 43 4.56 9.57 3.52
C GLY A 43 4.66 8.93 4.89
N GLY A 44 3.54 8.56 5.47
CA GLY A 44 3.48 7.82 6.74
C GLY A 44 3.15 6.37 6.48
N SER A 45 2.32 5.79 7.33
CA SER A 45 1.98 4.38 7.22
C SER A 45 0.76 4.16 6.33
N LEU A 46 0.75 3.01 5.67
CA LEU A 46 -0.37 2.54 4.86
C LEU A 46 -0.94 1.29 5.52
N ASP A 47 -2.21 1.37 5.92
CA ASP A 47 -2.86 0.28 6.63
C ASP A 47 -3.95 -0.32 5.74
N LEU A 48 -3.72 -1.55 5.29
CA LEU A 48 -4.62 -2.29 4.41
C LEU A 48 -5.24 -3.51 5.09
N ARG A 49 -5.11 -3.61 6.41
CA ARG A 49 -5.60 -4.78 7.13
C ARG A 49 -7.09 -4.98 6.92
N GLY A 50 -7.49 -6.21 6.63
CA GLY A 50 -8.89 -6.56 6.46
C GLY A 50 -9.52 -6.07 5.17
N THR A 51 -8.74 -5.59 4.20
CA THR A 51 -9.24 -5.22 2.89
C THR A 51 -9.22 -6.44 1.97
N GLN A 52 -9.87 -6.32 0.82
CA GLN A 52 -9.90 -7.39 -0.18
C GLN A 52 -8.87 -7.17 -1.30
N ILE A 53 -7.85 -6.38 -1.00
CA ILE A 53 -6.82 -6.09 -1.99
C ILE A 53 -6.04 -7.37 -2.33
N THR A 54 -5.75 -7.57 -3.61
CA THR A 54 -5.05 -8.77 -4.09
C THR A 54 -3.67 -8.46 -4.64
N SER A 55 -3.38 -7.19 -4.90
CA SER A 55 -2.08 -6.76 -5.42
C SER A 55 -1.84 -5.31 -5.07
N LEU A 56 -0.58 -4.90 -5.14
CA LEU A 56 -0.16 -3.51 -4.94
C LEU A 56 0.36 -2.96 -6.27
N PRO A 57 0.25 -1.65 -6.50
CA PRO A 57 0.78 -1.07 -7.72
C PRO A 57 2.30 -1.08 -7.74
N ASP A 58 2.89 -1.16 -8.93
CA ASP A 58 4.33 -1.04 -9.09
C ASP A 58 4.80 0.33 -8.60
N ASN A 59 6.01 0.38 -8.08
CA ASN A 59 6.64 1.61 -7.60
C ASN A 59 5.90 2.28 -6.43
N LEU A 60 5.09 1.52 -5.69
CA LEU A 60 4.48 2.04 -4.47
C LEU A 60 5.57 2.37 -3.45
N THR A 61 5.47 3.54 -2.85
CA THR A 61 6.39 3.97 -1.80
C THR A 61 5.61 4.29 -0.54
N VAL A 62 6.03 3.68 0.57
CA VAL A 62 5.44 3.90 1.89
C VAL A 62 6.55 4.36 2.82
N GLY A 63 6.47 5.60 3.31
CA GLY A 63 7.50 6.16 4.18
C GLY A 63 7.51 5.57 5.57
N GLY A 64 6.35 5.18 6.08
CA GLY A 64 6.23 4.51 7.37
C GLY A 64 6.09 3.01 7.18
N SER A 65 5.22 2.39 7.95
CA SER A 65 5.01 0.95 7.89
C SER A 65 3.88 0.57 6.96
N LEU A 66 3.98 -0.62 6.38
CA LEU A 66 2.94 -1.18 5.50
C LEU A 66 2.33 -2.38 6.20
N TYR A 67 1.02 -2.31 6.44
CA TYR A 67 0.28 -3.36 7.15
C TYR A 67 -0.59 -4.12 6.16
N LEU A 68 -0.27 -5.39 5.93
CA LEU A 68 -0.98 -6.25 4.98
C LEU A 68 -1.68 -7.44 5.65
N ARG A 69 -1.75 -7.44 6.97
CA ARG A 69 -2.34 -8.56 7.71
C ARG A 69 -3.78 -8.83 7.24
N GLY A 70 -4.05 -10.10 6.97
CA GLY A 70 -5.39 -10.53 6.59
C GLY A 70 -5.82 -10.13 5.19
N THR A 71 -4.91 -9.65 4.35
CA THR A 71 -5.20 -9.40 2.94
C THR A 71 -5.01 -10.67 2.14
N GLN A 72 -5.47 -10.66 0.88
CA GLN A 72 -5.34 -11.81 -0.01
C GLN A 72 -4.19 -11.65 -1.00
N ILE A 73 -3.23 -10.79 -0.67
CA ILE A 73 -2.06 -10.57 -1.52
C ILE A 73 -1.21 -11.83 -1.53
N THR A 74 -0.79 -12.25 -2.73
CA THR A 74 0.05 -13.43 -2.92
C THR A 74 1.48 -13.08 -3.31
N SER A 75 1.74 -11.85 -3.73
CA SER A 75 3.08 -11.39 -4.10
C SER A 75 3.19 -9.88 -3.90
N LEU A 76 4.42 -9.40 -3.83
CA LEU A 76 4.71 -7.97 -3.74
C LEU A 76 5.27 -7.49 -5.07
N PRO A 77 5.01 -6.23 -5.45
CA PRO A 77 5.56 -5.70 -6.69
C PRO A 77 7.07 -5.48 -6.58
N ASP A 78 7.75 -5.55 -7.72
CA ASP A 78 9.13 -5.14 -7.78
C ASP A 78 9.23 -3.65 -7.45
N ASN A 79 10.34 -3.24 -6.88
CA ASN A 79 10.62 -1.84 -6.54
C ASN A 79 9.69 -1.27 -5.47
N LEU A 80 9.05 -2.14 -4.66
CA LEU A 80 8.32 -1.68 -3.48
C LEU A 80 9.31 -1.12 -2.46
N THR A 81 9.02 0.05 -1.92
CA THR A 81 9.84 0.68 -0.89
C THR A 81 9.00 0.93 0.34
N VAL A 82 9.46 0.42 1.48
CA VAL A 82 8.82 0.63 2.78
C VAL A 82 9.88 1.17 3.73
N GLY A 83 9.70 2.41 4.21
CA GLY A 83 10.68 3.05 5.09
C GLY A 83 10.67 2.49 6.49
N GLY A 84 9.51 2.08 6.99
CA GLY A 84 9.39 1.44 8.29
C GLY A 84 9.35 -0.07 8.18
N SER A 85 8.43 -0.70 8.88
CA SER A 85 8.31 -2.16 8.90
C SER A 85 7.26 -2.65 7.92
N LEU A 86 7.46 -3.86 7.43
CA LEU A 86 6.53 -4.53 6.52
C LEU A 86 5.92 -5.71 7.26
N TYR A 87 4.59 -5.69 7.44
CA TYR A 87 3.87 -6.70 8.19
C TYR A 87 3.10 -7.60 7.23
N LEU A 88 3.54 -8.86 7.13
CA LEU A 88 3.00 -9.83 6.18
C LEU A 88 2.23 -10.97 6.85
N ARG A 89 2.01 -10.89 8.15
CA ARG A 89 1.35 -11.97 8.89
C ARG A 89 -0.06 -12.19 8.35
N GLY A 90 -0.41 -13.45 8.13
CA GLY A 90 -1.74 -13.80 7.63
C GLY A 90 -1.92 -13.57 6.13
N THR A 91 -0.85 -13.25 5.41
CA THR A 91 -0.88 -13.18 3.94
C THR A 91 -0.47 -14.53 3.36
N GLN A 92 -0.64 -14.68 2.05
CA GLN A 92 -0.22 -15.88 1.33
C GLN A 92 1.06 -15.66 0.53
N ILE A 93 1.84 -14.67 0.92
CA ILE A 93 3.11 -14.36 0.26
C ILE A 93 4.11 -15.44 0.62
N THR A 94 4.73 -16.05 -0.40
CA THR A 94 5.70 -17.13 -0.21
C THR A 94 7.13 -16.73 -0.59
N SER A 95 7.29 -15.58 -1.25
CA SER A 95 8.62 -15.10 -1.64
C SER A 95 8.61 -13.58 -1.69
N LEU A 96 9.81 -13.00 -1.63
CA LEU A 96 9.96 -11.55 -1.69
C LEU A 96 10.70 -11.18 -2.98
N PRO A 97 10.36 -10.04 -3.60
CA PRO A 97 11.06 -9.60 -4.80
C PRO A 97 12.49 -9.15 -4.50
N ASP A 98 13.37 -9.28 -5.49
CA ASP A 98 14.79 -8.95 -5.32
C ASP A 98 15.03 -7.47 -5.04
N ASN A 99 14.17 -6.60 -5.57
CA ASN A 99 14.35 -5.15 -5.45
C ASN A 99 13.52 -4.54 -4.32
N LEU A 100 13.07 -5.36 -3.39
CA LEU A 100 12.32 -4.89 -2.22
C LEU A 100 13.24 -4.12 -1.29
N THR A 101 12.80 -2.95 -0.84
CA THR A 101 13.52 -2.15 0.16
C THR A 101 12.63 -1.99 1.40
N VAL A 102 13.11 -2.44 2.55
CA VAL A 102 12.42 -2.29 3.83
C VAL A 102 13.41 -1.73 4.84
N GLY A 103 13.13 -0.54 5.38
CA GLY A 103 14.02 0.11 6.34
C GLY A 103 13.96 -0.48 7.74
N GLY A 104 12.81 -1.01 8.12
CA GLY A 104 12.60 -1.61 9.44
C GLY A 104 12.59 -3.13 9.39
N SER A 105 11.63 -3.74 10.08
CA SER A 105 11.53 -5.19 10.19
C SER A 105 10.57 -5.76 9.14
N LEU A 106 10.74 -7.04 8.89
CA LEU A 106 9.84 -7.83 8.06
C LEU A 106 9.00 -8.75 8.92
#